data_1e6b05703c76026db25dd7aa90dd5a1f
#
_entry.id   1e6b05703c76026db25dd7aa90dd5a1f
#
_cell.length_a   1.000
_cell.length_b   1.000
_cell.length_c   1.000
_cell.angle_alpha   90.00
_cell.angle_beta   90.00
_cell.angle_gamma   90.00
#
_symmetry.space_group_name_H-M   'P 1'
#
loop_
_entity.id
_entity.type
_entity.pdbx_description
1 polymer ?
#
loop_
_entity_poly.entity_id
_entity_poly.type
_entity_poly.pdbx_seq_one_letter_code
_entity_poly.pdbx_strand_id
1 'polypeptide(L)'
;MRIGNVEIKNNIALAPMAGVTDLPFRLLCKEQGCGLMCTEMVSAKAVLYNNKNTEDLMKTVPGERPLALQLFGSDPDIMADIAKRLSEREFDIIDV
;
A
#
# COMPACT_ATOMS: atom_id res chain seq x y z
N MET A 1 -1.88 16.52 8.31
CA MET A 1 -2.74 15.46 8.90
C MET A 1 -1.85 14.35 9.43
N ARG A 2 -2.31 13.62 10.43
CA ARG A 2 -1.52 12.58 11.07
C ARG A 2 -2.34 11.31 11.27
N ILE A 3 -1.78 10.15 10.91
CA ILE A 3 -2.39 8.85 11.14
C ILE A 3 -1.40 8.04 11.97
N GLY A 4 -1.75 7.78 13.24
CA GLY A 4 -0.81 7.20 14.19
C GLY A 4 0.41 8.10 14.34
N ASN A 5 1.59 7.55 14.06
CA ASN A 5 2.84 8.31 14.05
C ASN A 5 3.29 8.70 12.64
N VAL A 6 2.43 8.52 11.64
CA VAL A 6 2.74 8.86 10.25
C VAL A 6 2.24 10.27 9.94
N GLU A 7 3.17 11.17 9.59
CA GLU A 7 2.84 12.53 9.21
C GLU A 7 2.51 12.61 7.73
N ILE A 8 1.36 13.20 7.38
CA ILE A 8 0.91 13.39 6.01
C ILE A 8 0.77 14.89 5.77
N LYS A 9 1.44 15.41 4.76
CA LYS A 9 1.58 16.87 4.54
C LYS A 9 0.27 17.60 4.27
N ASN A 10 -0.79 16.88 3.87
CA ASN A 10 -2.12 17.45 3.64
C ASN A 10 -3.18 16.37 3.89
N ASN A 11 -4.44 16.65 3.59
CA ASN A 11 -5.54 15.70 3.79
C ASN A 11 -6.04 15.07 2.47
N ILE A 12 -5.17 15.02 1.46
CA ILE A 12 -5.50 14.44 0.16
C ILE A 12 -4.85 13.05 0.06
N ALA A 13 -5.66 12.03 -0.17
CA ALA A 13 -5.20 10.67 -0.34
C ALA A 13 -5.68 10.11 -1.68
N LEU A 14 -4.80 9.37 -2.36
CA LEU A 14 -5.16 8.65 -3.56
C LEU A 14 -5.81 7.33 -3.16
N ALA A 15 -7.08 7.14 -3.55
CA ALA A 15 -7.81 5.91 -3.26
C ALA A 15 -7.21 4.74 -4.07
N PRO A 16 -7.19 3.53 -3.50
CA PRO A 16 -6.73 2.35 -4.24
C PRO A 16 -7.73 1.99 -5.34
N MET A 17 -7.21 1.76 -6.56
CA MET A 17 -8.04 1.39 -7.72
C MET A 17 -7.32 0.32 -8.52
N ALA A 18 -7.85 -0.90 -8.52
CA ALA A 18 -7.26 -2.02 -9.23
C ALA A 18 -7.09 -1.70 -10.73
N GLY A 19 -5.90 -1.98 -11.25
CA GLY A 19 -5.56 -1.69 -12.64
C GLY A 19 -5.26 -0.24 -12.95
N VAL A 20 -5.35 0.65 -11.95
CA VAL A 20 -5.15 2.10 -12.12
C VAL A 20 -4.01 2.62 -11.24
N THR A 21 -4.04 2.32 -9.94
CA THR A 21 -3.06 2.89 -9.00
C THR A 21 -1.77 2.07 -8.94
N ASP A 22 -1.15 1.88 -10.09
CA ASP A 22 0.18 1.30 -10.19
C ASP A 22 1.26 2.33 -9.81
N LEU A 23 2.50 1.90 -9.74
CA LEU A 23 3.60 2.78 -9.32
C LEU A 23 3.73 4.04 -10.19
N PRO A 24 3.72 3.96 -11.55
CA PRO A 24 3.80 5.17 -12.36
C PRO A 24 2.65 6.15 -12.11
N PHE A 25 1.42 5.66 -11.96
CA PHE A 25 0.27 6.52 -11.70
C PHE A 25 0.38 7.18 -10.32
N ARG A 26 0.78 6.43 -9.31
CA ARG A 26 0.97 6.99 -7.97
C ARG A 26 2.03 8.09 -7.98
N LEU A 27 3.12 7.90 -8.71
CA LEU A 27 4.16 8.93 -8.82
C LEU A 27 3.65 10.21 -9.49
N LEU A 28 2.80 10.09 -10.51
CA LEU A 28 2.15 11.26 -11.11
C LEU A 28 1.29 12.02 -10.09
N CYS A 29 0.50 11.30 -9.32
CA CYS A 29 -0.34 11.91 -8.28
C CYS A 29 0.52 12.58 -7.21
N LYS A 30 1.63 11.97 -6.84
CA LYS A 30 2.58 12.55 -5.90
C LYS A 30 3.12 13.87 -6.41
N GLU A 31 3.50 13.95 -7.68
CA GLU A 31 3.94 15.19 -8.31
C GLU A 31 2.90 16.30 -8.24
N GLN A 32 1.63 15.93 -8.33
CA GLN A 32 0.51 16.89 -8.25
C GLN A 32 0.16 17.28 -6.82
N GLY A 33 0.90 16.80 -5.83
CA GLY A 33 0.74 17.23 -4.45
C GLY A 33 -0.07 16.30 -3.56
N CYS A 34 -0.41 15.10 -4.02
CA CYS A 34 -1.12 14.13 -3.18
C CYS A 34 -0.29 13.76 -1.95
N GLY A 35 -0.91 13.79 -0.77
CA GLY A 35 -0.20 13.59 0.49
C GLY A 35 0.00 12.15 0.88
N LEU A 36 -0.96 11.27 0.57
CA LEU A 36 -0.90 9.84 0.89
C LEU A 36 -1.23 9.03 -0.34
N MET A 37 -0.36 8.05 -0.65
CA MET A 37 -0.60 7.09 -1.73
C MET A 37 -1.11 5.78 -1.17
N CYS A 38 -2.00 5.09 -1.90
CA CYS A 38 -2.43 3.73 -1.59
C CYS A 38 -2.10 2.80 -2.76
N THR A 39 -1.61 1.61 -2.46
CA THR A 39 -1.38 0.59 -3.49
C THR A 39 -2.72 0.03 -4.00
N GLU A 40 -2.68 -0.69 -5.11
CA GLU A 40 -3.80 -1.54 -5.49
C GLU A 40 -4.03 -2.60 -4.41
N MET A 41 -5.22 -3.21 -4.39
CA MET A 41 -5.56 -4.28 -3.46
C MET A 41 -4.59 -5.47 -3.57
N VAL A 42 -4.00 -5.86 -2.45
CA VAL A 42 -3.06 -6.97 -2.37
C VAL A 42 -3.70 -8.13 -1.62
N SER A 43 -3.75 -9.30 -2.25
CA SER A 43 -4.30 -10.50 -1.63
C SER A 43 -3.32 -11.08 -0.61
N ALA A 44 -3.74 -11.21 0.64
CA ALA A 44 -2.92 -11.84 1.69
C ALA A 44 -2.54 -13.27 1.31
N LYS A 45 -3.48 -14.03 0.77
CA LYS A 45 -3.26 -15.41 0.34
C LYS A 45 -2.26 -15.49 -0.81
N ALA A 46 -2.32 -14.55 -1.75
CA ALA A 46 -1.36 -14.50 -2.86
C ALA A 46 0.05 -14.19 -2.36
N VAL A 47 0.19 -13.31 -1.37
CA VAL A 47 1.49 -13.05 -0.74
C VAL A 47 2.01 -14.32 -0.06
N LEU A 48 1.15 -15.03 0.64
CA LEU A 48 1.52 -16.28 1.31
C LEU A 48 2.11 -17.30 0.33
N TYR A 49 1.56 -17.38 -0.88
CA TYR A 49 2.01 -18.30 -1.91
C TYR A 49 3.05 -17.70 -2.86
N ASN A 50 3.62 -16.56 -2.53
CA ASN A 50 4.69 -15.89 -3.31
C ASN A 50 4.29 -15.61 -4.76
N ASN A 51 3.08 -15.16 -5.00
CA ASN A 51 2.59 -14.83 -6.33
C ASN A 51 3.38 -13.65 -6.91
N LYS A 52 3.97 -13.85 -8.11
CA LYS A 52 4.82 -12.86 -8.75
C LYS A 52 4.06 -11.58 -9.11
N ASN A 53 2.84 -11.69 -9.60
CA ASN A 53 2.03 -10.52 -9.95
C ASN A 53 1.74 -9.67 -8.72
N THR A 54 1.51 -10.32 -7.57
CA THR A 54 1.29 -9.64 -6.30
C THR A 54 2.55 -8.92 -5.84
N GLU A 55 3.74 -9.53 -6.00
CA GLU A 55 5.00 -8.85 -5.71
C GLU A 55 5.15 -7.59 -6.58
N ASP A 56 4.77 -7.66 -7.85
CA ASP A 56 4.81 -6.50 -8.74
C ASP A 56 3.88 -5.37 -8.28
N LEU A 57 2.70 -5.71 -7.73
CA LEU A 57 1.78 -4.71 -7.17
C LEU A 57 2.37 -3.99 -5.95
N MET A 58 3.28 -4.63 -5.23
CA MET A 58 3.89 -4.08 -4.02
C MET A 58 5.17 -3.29 -4.29
N LYS A 59 5.61 -3.17 -5.54
CA LYS A 59 6.78 -2.37 -5.88
C LYS A 59 6.58 -0.91 -5.52
N THR A 60 7.59 -0.33 -4.89
CA THR A 60 7.57 1.06 -4.47
C THR A 60 8.96 1.66 -4.58
N VAL A 61 9.02 2.99 -4.49
CA VAL A 61 10.27 3.75 -4.44
C VAL A 61 10.21 4.71 -3.24
N PRO A 62 11.36 5.08 -2.65
CA PRO A 62 11.36 5.95 -1.46
C PRO A 62 10.61 7.27 -1.66
N GLY A 63 10.60 7.81 -2.87
CA GLY A 63 9.98 9.10 -3.18
C GLY A 63 8.45 9.11 -3.09
N GLU A 64 7.77 7.96 -3.01
CA GLU A 64 6.31 7.96 -2.90
C GLU A 64 5.78 7.87 -1.46
N ARG A 65 6.67 7.81 -0.48
CA ARG A 65 6.23 7.78 0.93
C ARG A 65 5.63 9.12 1.38
N PRO A 66 4.63 9.13 2.26
CA PRO A 66 4.03 7.97 2.93
C PRO A 66 3.14 7.15 2.00
N LEU A 67 3.19 5.83 2.16
CA LEU A 67 2.48 4.88 1.31
C LEU A 67 1.68 3.91 2.18
N ALA A 68 0.40 3.76 1.86
CA ALA A 68 -0.46 2.74 2.46
C ALA A 68 -0.54 1.54 1.52
N LEU A 69 -0.41 0.35 2.09
CA LEU A 69 -0.65 -0.90 1.36
C LEU A 69 -2.03 -1.40 1.74
N GLN A 70 -2.90 -1.58 0.76
CA GLN A 70 -4.22 -2.16 0.99
C GLN A 70 -4.16 -3.67 0.89
N LEU A 71 -4.52 -4.33 1.98
CA LEU A 71 -4.48 -5.79 2.10
C LEU A 71 -5.90 -6.34 2.21
N PHE A 72 -6.22 -7.41 1.47
CA PHE A 72 -7.52 -8.06 1.59
C PHE A 72 -7.37 -9.57 1.75
N GLY A 73 -8.39 -10.20 2.33
CA GLY A 73 -8.47 -11.64 2.52
C GLY A 73 -9.66 -12.00 3.38
N SER A 74 -9.95 -13.30 3.47
CA SER A 74 -11.08 -13.82 4.22
C SER A 74 -10.67 -14.63 5.46
N ASP A 75 -9.40 -15.01 5.57
CA ASP A 75 -8.89 -15.81 6.68
C ASP A 75 -8.16 -14.90 7.68
N PRO A 76 -8.67 -14.73 8.91
CA PRO A 76 -8.05 -13.83 9.88
C PRO A 76 -6.61 -14.20 10.23
N ASP A 77 -6.28 -15.49 10.30
CA ASP A 77 -4.93 -15.90 10.65
C ASP A 77 -3.93 -15.59 9.55
N ILE A 78 -4.30 -15.81 8.29
CA ILE A 78 -3.48 -15.44 7.14
C ILE A 78 -3.33 -13.94 7.09
N MET A 79 -4.41 -13.19 7.28
CA MET A 79 -4.38 -11.72 7.29
C MET A 79 -3.42 -11.20 8.35
N ALA A 80 -3.49 -11.72 9.56
CA ALA A 80 -2.62 -11.30 10.65
C ALA A 80 -1.14 -11.60 10.35
N ASP A 81 -0.86 -12.80 9.85
CA ASP A 81 0.51 -13.21 9.53
C ASP A 81 1.11 -12.35 8.42
N ILE A 82 0.35 -12.15 7.35
CA ILE A 82 0.83 -11.35 6.22
C ILE A 82 0.96 -9.88 6.57
N ALA A 83 0.01 -9.32 7.32
CA ALA A 83 0.13 -7.94 7.79
C ALA A 83 1.41 -7.74 8.61
N LYS A 84 1.72 -8.69 9.48
CA LYS A 84 2.95 -8.66 10.28
C LYS A 84 4.19 -8.68 9.39
N ARG A 85 4.24 -9.58 8.40
CA ARG A 85 5.37 -9.65 7.46
C ARG A 85 5.55 -8.35 6.68
N LEU A 86 4.45 -7.81 6.17
CA LEU A 86 4.49 -6.61 5.34
C LEU A 86 4.78 -5.34 6.15
N SER A 87 4.48 -5.34 7.45
CA SER A 87 4.82 -4.20 8.32
C SER A 87 6.32 -4.00 8.49
N GLU A 88 7.13 -4.97 8.15
CA GLU A 88 8.59 -4.88 8.19
C GLU A 88 9.17 -4.33 6.87
N ARG A 89 8.33 -4.08 5.88
CA ARG A 89 8.72 -3.53 4.58
C ARG A 89 8.50 -2.01 4.56
N GLU A 90 8.72 -1.40 3.40
CA GLU A 90 8.71 0.05 3.23
C GLU A 90 7.32 0.69 3.10
N PHE A 91 6.33 0.12 3.76
CA PHE A 91 4.99 0.70 3.84
C PHE A 91 4.81 1.40 5.18
N ASP A 92 4.13 2.53 5.16
CA ASP A 92 3.90 3.34 6.36
C ASP A 92 2.59 2.97 7.06
N ILE A 93 1.61 2.49 6.29
CA ILE A 93 0.27 2.13 6.78
C ILE A 93 -0.15 0.82 6.12
N ILE A 94 -0.76 -0.06 6.88
CA ILE A 94 -1.46 -1.24 6.35
C ILE A 94 -2.95 -0.96 6.48
N ASP A 95 -3.64 -0.91 5.35
CA ASP A 95 -5.08 -0.71 5.27
C ASP A 95 -5.77 -2.06 5.05
N VAL A 96 -6.72 -2.42 5.90
CA VAL A 96 -7.39 -3.73 5.88
C VAL A 96 -8.86 -3.60 5.52
#